data_72a6d2464efdb8896232a4624b9baee5
#
_entry.id   72a6d2464efdb8896232a4624b9baee5
#
_cell.length_a   1.000
_cell.length_b   1.000
_cell.length_c   1.000
_cell.angle_alpha   90.00
_cell.angle_beta   90.00
_cell.angle_gamma   90.00
#
_symmetry.space_group_name_H-M   'P 1'
#
loop_
_entity.id
_entity.type
_entity.pdbx_description
1 polymer ?
#
loop_
_entity_poly.entity_id
_entity_poly.type
_entity_poly.pdbx_seq_one_letter_code
_entity_poly.pdbx_strand_id
1 'polypeptide(L)'
;MQPLRARARGGAQSGPPPARPAPRGNRSLIRFAAALVCLSLVISAVSFGTFMVLPVAANDPLALSALAPNPLFRTIKIALIVIGALIIATHIREARALLLRVNRFYLAYMALAFLSIAWSADRSSTTARFVSTMAIAIICFAFCLVGWHRQRFQNVVRPLLTLLLAGSLLYIVMAPEYALDVDKAGYHGLASQKNPFGELCALGAVLWMHGWIAKEVKLWKALAGAALAWTCLWLSHSSTSILATAFAGWLMLMLLRTSPSIRRYTPYVVTLFACLVVAYALAVLQLVPGLATILLGPVTAITGKDMTFTNRAMIWDIIKDHAQLHPLLGTGFGAYWTGAVPSSPSYVFLTRMYFWPSEAHNGYLDVVNDLGFAGLICLLGYLTMFVRQSLQLFKTDRAQGALYLALFFQQAMTNLSESCWFSPMGILPVAVTSLMTFTLAAGLVDQQRTRAPQGMVKPSAVKPKAVLRNRMGLRR
;
A
#
# COMPACT_ATOMS: atom_id res chain seq x y z
N MET A 1 -39.38 -16.45 -70.55
CA MET A 1 -39.34 -16.95 -69.17
C MET A 1 -38.20 -16.28 -68.44
N GLN A 2 -38.51 -15.25 -67.63
CA GLN A 2 -37.53 -14.55 -66.75
C GLN A 2 -37.74 -15.05 -65.32
N PRO A 3 -36.68 -15.31 -64.55
CA PRO A 3 -36.82 -15.66 -63.12
C PRO A 3 -36.85 -14.40 -62.24
N LEU A 4 -37.80 -14.40 -61.32
CA LEU A 4 -38.04 -13.45 -60.28
C LEU A 4 -36.82 -13.35 -59.32
N ARG A 5 -36.25 -12.15 -59.22
CA ARG A 5 -35.26 -11.80 -58.15
C ARG A 5 -36.00 -11.53 -56.84
N ALA A 6 -35.81 -12.39 -55.85
CA ALA A 6 -36.24 -12.16 -54.48
C ALA A 6 -35.34 -11.07 -53.84
N ARG A 7 -35.95 -9.96 -53.44
CA ARG A 7 -35.32 -8.90 -52.59
C ARG A 7 -35.19 -9.43 -51.17
N ALA A 8 -33.96 -9.74 -50.73
CA ALA A 8 -33.64 -9.92 -49.32
C ALA A 8 -33.82 -8.57 -48.59
N ARG A 9 -34.78 -8.50 -47.68
CA ARG A 9 -34.91 -7.42 -46.73
C ARG A 9 -33.74 -7.51 -45.73
N GLY A 10 -32.82 -6.57 -45.76
CA GLY A 10 -31.77 -6.40 -44.77
C GLY A 10 -32.38 -6.08 -43.42
N GLY A 11 -32.34 -7.05 -42.49
CA GLY A 11 -32.63 -6.80 -41.09
C GLY A 11 -31.56 -5.87 -40.50
N ALA A 12 -31.96 -4.65 -40.15
CA ALA A 12 -31.12 -3.75 -39.38
C ALA A 12 -30.81 -4.42 -38.03
N GLN A 13 -29.58 -4.90 -37.87
CA GLN A 13 -29.08 -5.29 -36.55
C GLN A 13 -29.05 -4.03 -35.69
N SER A 14 -30.02 -3.88 -34.78
CA SER A 14 -29.98 -2.90 -33.70
C SER A 14 -28.77 -3.19 -32.85
N GLY A 15 -27.73 -2.36 -32.96
CA GLY A 15 -26.58 -2.42 -32.07
C GLY A 15 -27.03 -2.31 -30.59
N PRO A 16 -26.25 -2.86 -29.66
CA PRO A 16 -26.63 -2.79 -28.25
C PRO A 16 -26.83 -1.33 -27.83
N PRO A 17 -27.88 -1.05 -27.04
CA PRO A 17 -28.17 0.32 -26.60
C PRO A 17 -26.95 0.90 -25.86
N PRO A 18 -26.64 2.20 -26.04
CA PRO A 18 -25.51 2.83 -25.39
C PRO A 18 -25.61 2.65 -23.88
N ALA A 19 -24.52 2.19 -23.27
CA ALA A 19 -24.45 1.98 -21.85
C ALA A 19 -24.87 3.27 -21.12
N ARG A 20 -25.85 3.17 -20.21
CA ARG A 20 -26.28 4.30 -19.39
C ARG A 20 -25.08 4.90 -18.70
N PRO A 21 -24.87 6.23 -18.79
CA PRO A 21 -23.77 6.87 -18.09
C PRO A 21 -23.88 6.54 -16.60
N ALA A 22 -22.79 6.04 -16.01
CA ALA A 22 -22.74 5.75 -14.58
C ALA A 22 -23.15 7.01 -13.80
N PRO A 23 -23.88 6.86 -12.66
CA PRO A 23 -24.31 8.00 -11.89
C PRO A 23 -23.09 8.88 -11.58
N ARG A 24 -23.15 10.14 -11.97
CA ARG A 24 -22.11 11.13 -11.73
C ARG A 24 -22.02 11.31 -10.22
N GLY A 25 -21.07 10.63 -9.56
CA GLY A 25 -20.74 10.90 -8.17
C GLY A 25 -20.48 12.39 -7.98
N ASN A 26 -20.81 12.91 -6.82
CA ASN A 26 -20.55 14.31 -6.49
C ASN A 26 -19.04 14.61 -6.64
N ARG A 27 -18.68 15.33 -7.72
CA ARG A 27 -17.28 15.62 -8.06
C ARG A 27 -16.54 16.38 -6.95
N SER A 28 -17.26 17.20 -6.18
CA SER A 28 -16.67 17.93 -5.03
C SER A 28 -16.31 16.98 -3.90
N LEU A 29 -17.15 16.01 -3.58
CA LEU A 29 -16.89 15.01 -2.56
C LEU A 29 -15.72 14.09 -2.94
N ILE A 30 -15.61 13.69 -4.21
CA ILE A 30 -14.48 12.90 -4.72
C ILE A 30 -13.17 13.68 -4.57
N ARG A 31 -13.15 14.96 -4.94
CA ARG A 31 -11.97 15.82 -4.79
C ARG A 31 -11.60 16.03 -3.33
N PHE A 32 -12.60 16.23 -2.47
CA PHE A 32 -12.38 16.38 -1.03
C PHE A 32 -11.77 15.11 -0.42
N ALA A 33 -12.33 13.93 -0.71
CA ALA A 33 -11.77 12.67 -0.22
C ALA A 33 -10.35 12.41 -0.75
N ALA A 34 -10.07 12.76 -2.02
CA ALA A 34 -8.73 12.70 -2.57
C ALA A 34 -7.76 13.63 -1.83
N ALA A 35 -8.19 14.85 -1.51
CA ALA A 35 -7.39 15.81 -0.73
C ALA A 35 -7.09 15.28 0.68
N LEU A 36 -8.06 14.62 1.35
CA LEU A 36 -7.84 14.01 2.67
C LEU A 36 -6.79 12.88 2.63
N VAL A 37 -6.84 12.03 1.60
CA VAL A 37 -5.82 10.99 1.42
C VAL A 37 -4.46 11.60 1.10
N CYS A 38 -4.40 12.60 0.23
CA CYS A 38 -3.16 13.33 -0.04
C CYS A 38 -2.58 13.94 1.24
N LEU A 39 -3.41 14.59 2.05
CA LEU A 39 -2.98 15.17 3.33
C LEU A 39 -2.46 14.09 4.29
N SER A 40 -3.15 12.95 4.41
CA SER A 40 -2.70 11.85 5.28
C SER A 40 -1.39 11.24 4.80
N LEU A 41 -1.19 11.11 3.48
CA LEU A 41 0.07 10.63 2.91
C LEU A 41 1.22 11.63 3.12
N VAL A 42 0.97 12.94 2.97
CA VAL A 42 1.98 13.99 3.23
C VAL A 42 2.40 13.98 4.70
N ILE A 43 1.43 13.99 5.62
CA ILE A 43 1.71 13.93 7.06
C ILE A 43 2.49 12.67 7.44
N SER A 44 2.29 11.58 6.69
CA SER A 44 2.93 10.29 6.91
C SER A 44 4.33 10.21 6.32
N ALA A 45 4.55 10.88 5.19
CA ALA A 45 5.79 10.79 4.42
C ALA A 45 6.81 11.84 4.84
N VAL A 46 6.35 13.01 5.32
CA VAL A 46 7.21 14.14 5.67
C VAL A 46 7.46 14.15 7.17
N SER A 47 8.72 14.09 7.54
CA SER A 47 9.15 14.19 8.94
C SER A 47 9.29 15.67 9.33
N PHE A 48 8.18 16.29 9.69
CA PHE A 48 8.19 17.71 10.07
C PHE A 48 9.01 18.01 11.34
N GLY A 49 9.26 17.00 12.19
CA GLY A 49 10.05 17.17 13.41
C GLY A 49 11.56 17.21 13.19
N THR A 50 12.04 16.62 12.09
CA THR A 50 13.48 16.56 11.75
C THR A 50 13.87 17.52 10.64
N PHE A 51 12.91 18.28 10.11
CA PHE A 51 13.16 19.24 9.06
C PHE A 51 14.07 20.37 9.57
N MET A 52 15.19 20.62 8.89
CA MET A 52 16.20 21.61 9.27
C MET A 52 16.95 21.34 10.61
N VAL A 53 16.88 20.11 11.12
CA VAL A 53 17.72 19.68 12.25
C VAL A 53 18.90 18.90 11.68
N LEU A 54 20.13 19.26 12.10
CA LEU A 54 21.30 18.47 11.75
C LEU A 54 21.12 17.04 12.24
N PRO A 55 21.59 16.02 11.48
CA PRO A 55 21.51 14.64 11.93
C PRO A 55 22.29 14.49 13.24
N VAL A 56 21.54 14.47 14.34
CA VAL A 56 22.05 14.17 15.66
C VAL A 56 22.12 12.66 15.77
N ALA A 57 23.17 12.15 16.42
CA ALA A 57 23.28 10.72 16.66
C ALA A 57 21.98 10.18 17.22
N ALA A 58 21.42 9.15 16.60
CA ALA A 58 20.12 8.56 16.94
C ALA A 58 20.02 8.08 18.41
N ASN A 59 21.06 8.21 19.17
CA ASN A 59 21.26 7.78 20.55
C ASN A 59 21.15 8.92 21.58
N ASP A 60 20.88 10.17 21.15
CA ASP A 60 20.69 11.24 22.10
C ASP A 60 19.25 11.17 22.67
N PRO A 61 19.08 10.85 23.98
CA PRO A 61 17.78 10.81 24.63
C PRO A 61 17.03 12.14 24.58
N LEU A 62 17.74 13.27 24.50
CA LEU A 62 17.17 14.61 24.40
C LEU A 62 16.60 14.85 22.99
N ALA A 63 17.28 14.36 21.95
CA ALA A 63 16.78 14.43 20.59
C ALA A 63 15.52 13.55 20.40
N LEU A 64 15.46 12.38 21.04
CA LEU A 64 14.28 11.50 21.03
C LEU A 64 13.10 12.11 21.78
N SER A 65 13.33 12.87 22.86
CA SER A 65 12.25 13.60 23.58
C SER A 65 11.70 14.77 22.78
N ALA A 66 12.49 15.41 21.92
CA ALA A 66 12.06 16.47 21.02
C ALA A 66 11.14 15.95 19.90
N LEU A 67 11.12 14.63 19.64
CA LEU A 67 10.20 13.96 18.72
C LEU A 67 8.83 13.65 19.35
N ALA A 68 8.51 14.22 20.53
CA ALA A 68 7.19 14.07 21.15
C ALA A 68 6.08 14.44 20.15
N PRO A 69 5.01 13.64 20.06
CA PRO A 69 3.97 13.84 19.05
C PRO A 69 3.35 15.22 19.19
N ASN A 70 3.54 16.06 18.17
CA ASN A 70 2.98 17.41 18.14
C ASN A 70 1.45 17.34 18.32
N PRO A 71 0.87 18.07 19.29
CA PRO A 71 -0.56 18.07 19.56
C PRO A 71 -1.41 18.44 18.33
N LEU A 72 -0.87 19.26 17.43
CA LEU A 72 -1.52 19.59 16.16
C LEU A 72 -1.75 18.35 15.30
N PHE A 73 -0.76 17.47 15.17
CA PHE A 73 -0.92 16.22 14.38
C PHE A 73 -1.94 15.27 15.02
N ARG A 74 -2.02 15.22 16.34
CA ARG A 74 -3.06 14.47 17.06
C ARG A 74 -4.46 14.98 16.69
N THR A 75 -4.65 16.31 16.73
CA THR A 75 -5.92 16.95 16.38
C THR A 75 -6.31 16.68 14.92
N ILE A 76 -5.35 16.82 14.00
CA ILE A 76 -5.57 16.50 12.57
C ILE A 76 -6.00 15.02 12.39
N LYS A 77 -5.34 14.08 13.06
CA LYS A 77 -5.71 12.67 12.99
C LYS A 77 -7.15 12.41 13.47
N ILE A 78 -7.53 13.02 14.59
CA ILE A 78 -8.91 12.90 15.11
C ILE A 78 -9.93 13.48 14.11
N ALA A 79 -9.66 14.65 13.56
CA ALA A 79 -10.51 15.27 12.55
C ALA A 79 -10.66 14.37 11.31
N LEU A 80 -9.57 13.76 10.85
CA LEU A 80 -9.58 12.83 9.72
C LEU A 80 -10.44 11.58 10.01
N ILE A 81 -10.38 11.03 11.23
CA ILE A 81 -11.24 9.91 11.65
C ILE A 81 -12.72 10.31 11.57
N VAL A 82 -13.08 11.46 12.15
CA VAL A 82 -14.46 11.94 12.18
C VAL A 82 -15.00 12.14 10.76
N ILE A 83 -14.24 12.83 9.91
CA ILE A 83 -14.61 13.07 8.51
C ILE A 83 -14.76 11.74 7.74
N GLY A 84 -13.82 10.83 7.89
CA GLY A 84 -13.88 9.51 7.26
C GLY A 84 -15.11 8.72 7.73
N ALA A 85 -15.40 8.71 9.02
CA ALA A 85 -16.58 8.04 9.59
C ALA A 85 -17.90 8.64 9.07
N LEU A 86 -17.99 9.97 8.93
CA LEU A 86 -19.15 10.65 8.34
C LEU A 86 -19.34 10.24 6.88
N ILE A 87 -18.27 10.16 6.08
CA ILE A 87 -18.36 9.69 4.70
C ILE A 87 -18.87 8.24 4.66
N ILE A 88 -18.37 7.37 5.53
CA ILE A 88 -18.81 5.96 5.62
C ILE A 88 -20.29 5.89 6.00
N ALA A 89 -20.73 6.66 6.99
CA ALA A 89 -22.11 6.69 7.43
C ALA A 89 -23.09 7.14 6.32
N THR A 90 -22.68 8.11 5.52
CA THR A 90 -23.50 8.59 4.37
C THR A 90 -23.52 7.59 3.19
N HIS A 91 -22.58 6.65 3.14
CA HIS A 91 -22.44 5.65 2.06
C HIS A 91 -22.51 4.20 2.59
N ILE A 92 -23.37 3.97 3.60
CA ILE A 92 -23.38 2.68 4.34
C ILE A 92 -23.67 1.46 3.46
N ARG A 93 -24.47 1.59 2.41
CA ARG A 93 -24.77 0.49 1.48
C ARG A 93 -23.55 0.08 0.66
N GLU A 94 -22.84 1.07 0.14
CA GLU A 94 -21.59 0.90 -0.60
C GLU A 94 -20.49 0.37 0.34
N ALA A 95 -20.46 0.88 1.57
CA ALA A 95 -19.51 0.46 2.60
C ALA A 95 -19.67 -1.04 2.91
N ARG A 96 -20.90 -1.53 3.09
CA ARG A 96 -21.16 -2.96 3.31
C ARG A 96 -20.75 -3.80 2.10
N ALA A 97 -21.06 -3.36 0.88
CA ALA A 97 -20.67 -4.07 -0.34
C ALA A 97 -19.13 -4.13 -0.50
N LEU A 98 -18.42 -3.06 -0.16
CA LEU A 98 -16.97 -3.00 -0.18
C LEU A 98 -16.37 -3.89 0.91
N LEU A 99 -16.85 -3.80 2.15
CA LEU A 99 -16.36 -4.55 3.30
C LEU A 99 -16.38 -6.07 3.06
N LEU A 100 -17.45 -6.58 2.41
CA LEU A 100 -17.58 -7.99 2.06
C LEU A 100 -16.51 -8.47 1.04
N ARG A 101 -15.82 -7.55 0.37
CA ARG A 101 -14.76 -7.83 -0.61
C ARG A 101 -13.37 -7.51 -0.10
N VAL A 102 -13.27 -6.78 1.00
CA VAL A 102 -11.99 -6.55 1.65
C VAL A 102 -11.35 -7.89 2.02
N ASN A 103 -10.04 -7.94 1.93
CA ASN A 103 -9.27 -9.09 2.34
C ASN A 103 -9.57 -9.42 3.81
N ARG A 104 -10.16 -10.60 4.05
CA ARG A 104 -10.59 -11.02 5.41
C ARG A 104 -9.43 -11.12 6.41
N PHE A 105 -8.24 -11.44 5.93
CA PHE A 105 -7.06 -11.53 6.80
C PHE A 105 -6.52 -10.15 7.18
N TYR A 106 -6.75 -9.12 6.33
CA TYR A 106 -6.53 -7.73 6.73
C TYR A 106 -7.43 -7.37 7.93
N LEU A 107 -8.72 -7.70 7.84
CA LEU A 107 -9.67 -7.46 8.94
C LEU A 107 -9.32 -8.26 10.18
N ALA A 108 -8.92 -9.52 10.02
CA ALA A 108 -8.48 -10.38 11.14
C ALA A 108 -7.22 -9.82 11.82
N TYR A 109 -6.24 -9.32 11.02
CA TYR A 109 -5.05 -8.68 11.56
C TYR A 109 -5.40 -7.42 12.36
N MET A 110 -6.27 -6.55 11.81
CA MET A 110 -6.73 -5.35 12.52
C MET A 110 -7.51 -5.69 13.81
N ALA A 111 -8.32 -6.74 13.80
CA ALA A 111 -9.02 -7.22 14.99
C ALA A 111 -8.03 -7.75 16.03
N LEU A 112 -7.02 -8.53 15.62
CA LEU A 112 -5.97 -9.03 16.49
C LEU A 112 -5.15 -7.89 17.10
N ALA A 113 -4.77 -6.88 16.28
CA ALA A 113 -4.08 -5.68 16.76
C ALA A 113 -4.90 -4.90 17.79
N PHE A 114 -6.22 -4.80 17.61
CA PHE A 114 -7.11 -4.21 18.61
C PHE A 114 -7.15 -5.03 19.90
N LEU A 115 -7.39 -6.34 19.78
CA LEU A 115 -7.46 -7.24 20.93
C LEU A 115 -6.15 -7.29 21.71
N SER A 116 -5.01 -7.06 21.04
CA SER A 116 -3.70 -7.07 21.68
C SER A 116 -3.52 -6.00 22.77
N ILE A 117 -4.38 -5.00 22.82
CA ILE A 117 -4.41 -4.00 23.91
C ILE A 117 -4.61 -4.71 25.27
N ALA A 118 -5.35 -5.83 25.30
CA ALA A 118 -5.66 -6.55 26.53
C ALA A 118 -4.42 -7.18 27.20
N TRP A 119 -3.47 -7.67 26.41
CA TRP A 119 -2.24 -8.33 26.91
C TRP A 119 -0.96 -7.53 26.63
N SER A 120 -1.06 -6.34 26.06
CA SER A 120 0.08 -5.53 25.68
C SER A 120 0.99 -5.19 26.86
N ALA A 121 2.31 -5.26 26.64
CA ALA A 121 3.33 -4.81 27.58
C ALA A 121 3.26 -3.30 27.82
N ASP A 122 2.82 -2.50 26.83
CA ASP A 122 2.51 -1.08 26.98
C ASP A 122 1.17 -0.76 26.29
N ARG A 123 0.10 -0.81 27.09
CA ARG A 123 -1.27 -0.56 26.62
C ARG A 123 -1.47 0.84 26.05
N SER A 124 -0.76 1.83 26.58
CA SER A 124 -0.87 3.23 26.12
C SER A 124 -0.33 3.37 24.72
N SER A 125 0.89 2.87 24.49
CA SER A 125 1.54 2.86 23.16
C SER A 125 0.77 2.06 22.15
N THR A 126 0.30 0.85 22.50
CA THR A 126 -0.53 0.01 21.62
C THR A 126 -1.81 0.71 21.23
N THR A 127 -2.52 1.32 22.17
CA THR A 127 -3.76 2.06 21.89
C THR A 127 -3.49 3.24 20.95
N ALA A 128 -2.47 4.05 21.22
CA ALA A 128 -2.14 5.21 20.40
C ALA A 128 -1.76 4.80 18.95
N ARG A 129 -0.98 3.73 18.79
CA ARG A 129 -0.57 3.20 17.49
C ARG A 129 -1.73 2.56 16.74
N PHE A 130 -2.57 1.79 17.42
CA PHE A 130 -3.78 1.22 16.83
C PHE A 130 -4.74 2.31 16.35
N VAL A 131 -5.01 3.33 17.16
CA VAL A 131 -5.85 4.47 16.77
C VAL A 131 -5.28 5.20 15.55
N SER A 132 -3.95 5.40 15.50
CA SER A 132 -3.29 6.00 14.33
C SER A 132 -3.45 5.16 13.07
N THR A 133 -3.27 3.84 13.18
CA THR A 133 -3.46 2.87 12.08
C THR A 133 -4.90 2.86 11.60
N MET A 134 -5.87 2.83 12.52
CA MET A 134 -7.30 2.87 12.20
C MET A 134 -7.73 4.19 11.54
N ALA A 135 -7.16 5.33 11.98
CA ALA A 135 -7.43 6.62 11.35
C ALA A 135 -7.13 6.59 9.86
N ILE A 136 -5.96 6.07 9.50
CA ILE A 136 -5.53 5.96 8.10
C ILE A 136 -6.40 4.96 7.34
N ALA A 137 -6.68 3.79 7.94
CA ALA A 137 -7.54 2.79 7.32
C ALA A 137 -8.94 3.33 7.03
N ILE A 138 -9.55 4.08 7.97
CA ILE A 138 -10.86 4.72 7.81
C ILE A 138 -10.84 5.72 6.64
N ILE A 139 -9.79 6.55 6.52
CA ILE A 139 -9.68 7.53 5.44
C ILE A 139 -9.51 6.83 4.09
N CYS A 140 -8.63 5.83 4.00
CA CYS A 140 -8.43 5.04 2.78
C CYS A 140 -9.71 4.31 2.36
N PHE A 141 -10.48 3.81 3.32
CA PHE A 141 -11.77 3.16 3.07
C PHE A 141 -12.83 4.16 2.58
N ALA A 142 -12.98 5.30 3.28
CA ALA A 142 -13.90 6.38 2.90
C ALA A 142 -13.60 6.91 1.49
N PHE A 143 -12.34 7.05 1.16
CA PHE A 143 -11.87 7.42 -0.16
C PHE A 143 -12.38 6.44 -1.23
N CYS A 144 -12.38 5.14 -0.98
CA CYS A 144 -12.92 4.15 -1.91
C CYS A 144 -14.42 4.24 -2.11
N LEU A 145 -15.18 4.72 -1.13
CA LEU A 145 -16.64 4.80 -1.20
C LEU A 145 -17.15 5.90 -2.12
N VAL A 146 -16.47 7.03 -2.18
CA VAL A 146 -16.90 8.18 -3.00
C VAL A 146 -16.63 8.00 -4.49
N GLY A 147 -16.20 6.82 -4.93
CA GLY A 147 -16.10 6.44 -6.34
C GLY A 147 -14.80 6.84 -7.03
N TRP A 148 -13.76 7.23 -6.28
CA TRP A 148 -12.45 7.56 -6.84
C TRP A 148 -11.76 6.35 -7.51
N HIS A 149 -12.08 5.12 -7.13
CA HIS A 149 -11.60 3.91 -7.79
C HIS A 149 -11.88 3.92 -9.31
N ARG A 150 -12.92 4.63 -9.76
CA ARG A 150 -13.21 4.87 -11.17
C ARG A 150 -12.18 5.80 -11.85
N GLN A 151 -11.53 6.65 -11.06
CA GLN A 151 -10.45 7.53 -11.54
C GLN A 151 -9.06 6.90 -11.36
N ARG A 152 -8.99 5.72 -10.74
CA ARG A 152 -7.79 4.95 -10.41
C ARG A 152 -6.87 5.69 -9.43
N PHE A 153 -6.54 5.07 -8.31
CA PHE A 153 -5.77 5.71 -7.22
C PHE A 153 -4.44 6.32 -7.68
N GLN A 154 -3.79 5.71 -8.66
CA GLN A 154 -2.54 6.21 -9.22
C GLN A 154 -2.66 7.62 -9.82
N ASN A 155 -3.86 8.03 -10.25
CA ASN A 155 -4.07 9.39 -10.76
C ASN A 155 -4.03 10.47 -9.65
N VAL A 156 -4.21 10.06 -8.39
CA VAL A 156 -4.10 10.93 -7.21
C VAL A 156 -2.71 10.81 -6.59
N VAL A 157 -2.23 9.59 -6.40
CA VAL A 157 -0.97 9.32 -5.68
C VAL A 157 0.24 9.72 -6.54
N ARG A 158 0.21 9.49 -7.86
CA ARG A 158 1.32 9.81 -8.76
C ARG A 158 1.72 11.29 -8.74
N PRO A 159 0.81 12.27 -8.96
CA PRO A 159 1.18 13.68 -8.87
C PRO A 159 1.62 14.10 -7.46
N LEU A 160 1.01 13.56 -6.41
CA LEU A 160 1.43 13.83 -5.04
C LEU A 160 2.87 13.40 -4.80
N LEU A 161 3.22 12.15 -5.15
CA LEU A 161 4.59 11.66 -5.02
C LEU A 161 5.57 12.49 -5.87
N THR A 162 5.16 12.93 -7.07
CA THR A 162 6.01 13.79 -7.88
C THR A 162 6.33 15.10 -7.17
N LEU A 163 5.36 15.73 -6.50
CA LEU A 163 5.58 16.94 -5.71
C LEU A 163 6.49 16.67 -4.51
N LEU A 164 6.27 15.57 -3.79
CA LEU A 164 7.13 15.20 -2.65
C LEU A 164 8.56 14.90 -3.07
N LEU A 165 8.76 14.19 -4.18
CA LEU A 165 10.09 13.89 -4.70
C LEU A 165 10.79 15.13 -5.26
N ALA A 166 10.06 16.02 -5.94
CA ALA A 166 10.61 17.29 -6.41
C ALA A 166 11.02 18.19 -5.23
N GLY A 167 10.18 18.26 -4.17
CA GLY A 167 10.51 18.96 -2.94
C GLY A 167 11.71 18.34 -2.22
N SER A 168 11.80 17.01 -2.19
CA SER A 168 12.95 16.31 -1.61
C SER A 168 14.24 16.58 -2.38
N LEU A 169 14.20 16.56 -3.72
CA LEU A 169 15.35 16.87 -4.55
C LEU A 169 15.79 18.32 -4.36
N LEU A 170 14.84 19.26 -4.32
CA LEU A 170 15.13 20.66 -4.02
C LEU A 170 15.77 20.81 -2.65
N TYR A 171 15.27 20.13 -1.63
CA TYR A 171 15.84 20.14 -0.28
C TYR A 171 17.26 19.58 -0.25
N ILE A 172 17.52 18.46 -0.95
CA ILE A 172 18.87 17.88 -1.09
C ILE A 172 19.85 18.87 -1.74
N VAL A 173 19.39 19.62 -2.75
CA VAL A 173 20.25 20.59 -3.48
C VAL A 173 20.49 21.86 -2.63
N MET A 174 19.47 22.36 -1.94
CA MET A 174 19.58 23.63 -1.22
C MET A 174 20.19 23.49 0.18
N ALA A 175 20.02 22.33 0.82
CA ALA A 175 20.48 22.08 2.19
C ALA A 175 21.03 20.64 2.34
N PRO A 176 22.09 20.27 1.60
CA PRO A 176 22.58 18.88 1.53
C PRO A 176 22.97 18.31 2.88
N GLU A 177 23.55 19.12 3.77
CA GLU A 177 23.96 18.70 5.11
C GLU A 177 22.79 18.26 5.99
N TYR A 178 21.62 18.92 5.83
CA TYR A 178 20.40 18.61 6.57
C TYR A 178 19.60 17.47 5.93
N ALA A 179 19.75 17.26 4.64
CA ALA A 179 19.07 16.20 3.89
C ALA A 179 19.83 14.87 3.90
N LEU A 180 21.07 14.85 4.40
CA LEU A 180 21.91 13.67 4.53
C LEU A 180 21.43 12.81 5.72
N ASP A 181 21.39 11.49 5.56
CA ASP A 181 21.01 10.58 6.64
C ASP A 181 22.09 10.53 7.73
N VAL A 182 21.70 10.10 8.93
CA VAL A 182 22.59 10.01 10.12
C VAL A 182 23.84 9.18 9.86
N ASP A 183 23.73 8.10 9.08
CA ASP A 183 24.87 7.25 8.70
C ASP A 183 25.73 7.84 7.58
N LYS A 184 25.40 9.04 7.08
CA LYS A 184 26.05 9.74 5.97
C LYS A 184 26.19 8.91 4.67
N ALA A 185 25.43 7.80 4.56
CA ALA A 185 25.52 6.89 3.43
C ALA A 185 24.46 7.14 2.34
N GLY A 186 23.58 8.14 2.50
CA GLY A 186 22.56 8.49 1.54
C GLY A 186 21.71 9.66 2.02
N TYR A 187 20.83 10.16 1.15
CA TYR A 187 19.93 11.26 1.46
C TYR A 187 18.56 10.73 1.90
N HIS A 188 17.95 11.42 2.86
CA HIS A 188 16.59 11.13 3.31
C HIS A 188 15.52 12.08 2.72
N GLY A 189 15.93 13.14 2.02
CA GLY A 189 14.99 14.13 1.46
C GLY A 189 14.08 14.73 2.55
N LEU A 190 12.77 14.71 2.29
CA LEU A 190 11.74 15.15 3.23
C LEU A 190 11.28 14.05 4.21
N ALA A 191 11.74 12.80 4.04
CA ALA A 191 11.43 11.70 4.94
C ALA A 191 12.31 11.73 6.21
N SER A 192 12.04 10.81 7.15
CA SER A 192 12.81 10.69 8.38
C SER A 192 14.18 10.07 8.22
N GLN A 193 14.31 9.15 7.25
CA GLN A 193 15.50 8.35 6.98
C GLN A 193 15.59 8.00 5.50
N LYS A 194 16.78 7.57 5.03
CA LYS A 194 17.03 7.21 3.63
C LYS A 194 16.17 6.04 3.11
N ASN A 195 15.85 5.05 3.96
CA ASN A 195 15.09 3.88 3.55
C ASN A 195 13.61 4.19 3.31
N PRO A 196 12.85 4.87 4.21
CA PRO A 196 11.53 5.41 3.91
C PRO A 196 11.50 6.35 2.69
N PHE A 197 12.56 7.15 2.49
CA PHE A 197 12.70 7.95 1.27
C PHE A 197 12.82 7.08 0.03
N GLY A 198 13.66 6.04 0.10
CA GLY A 198 13.80 5.04 -0.97
C GLY A 198 12.47 4.35 -1.32
N GLU A 199 11.63 4.04 -0.34
CA GLU A 199 10.30 3.48 -0.56
C GLU A 199 9.35 4.44 -1.29
N LEU A 200 9.35 5.72 -0.92
CA LEU A 200 8.60 6.77 -1.63
C LEU A 200 9.03 6.88 -3.09
N CYS A 201 10.34 6.91 -3.33
CA CYS A 201 10.92 6.96 -4.66
C CYS A 201 10.55 5.72 -5.48
N ALA A 202 10.64 4.54 -4.87
CA ALA A 202 10.30 3.25 -5.46
C ALA A 202 8.82 3.20 -5.89
N LEU A 203 7.91 3.62 -5.00
CA LEU A 203 6.48 3.72 -5.31
C LEU A 203 6.23 4.70 -6.47
N GLY A 204 6.88 5.87 -6.44
CA GLY A 204 6.80 6.86 -7.52
C GLY A 204 7.27 6.30 -8.86
N ALA A 205 8.42 5.62 -8.89
CA ALA A 205 8.97 5.00 -10.10
C ALA A 205 8.03 3.93 -10.68
N VAL A 206 7.50 3.03 -9.83
CA VAL A 206 6.55 1.99 -10.26
C VAL A 206 5.28 2.62 -10.84
N LEU A 207 4.73 3.66 -10.20
CA LEU A 207 3.51 4.32 -10.71
C LEU A 207 3.74 5.03 -12.04
N TRP A 208 4.89 5.66 -12.25
CA TRP A 208 5.22 6.30 -13.53
C TRP A 208 5.49 5.27 -14.64
N MET A 209 6.23 4.19 -14.34
CA MET A 209 6.43 3.07 -15.27
C MET A 209 5.09 2.43 -15.67
N HIS A 210 4.21 2.19 -14.68
CA HIS A 210 2.87 1.68 -14.96
C HIS A 210 2.08 2.61 -15.88
N GLY A 211 2.09 3.91 -15.60
CA GLY A 211 1.38 4.91 -16.42
C GLY A 211 1.79 4.88 -17.89
N TRP A 212 3.07 4.65 -18.18
CA TRP A 212 3.58 4.46 -19.54
C TRP A 212 3.19 3.11 -20.12
N ILE A 213 3.44 2.03 -19.40
CA ILE A 213 3.18 0.65 -19.88
C ILE A 213 1.70 0.46 -20.16
N ALA A 214 0.82 0.97 -19.30
CA ALA A 214 -0.64 0.92 -19.43
C ALA A 214 -1.21 1.97 -20.38
N LYS A 215 -0.37 2.86 -20.96
CA LYS A 215 -0.77 3.97 -21.86
C LYS A 215 -1.72 4.99 -21.20
N GLU A 216 -1.62 5.18 -19.87
CA GLU A 216 -2.43 6.16 -19.14
C GLU A 216 -1.89 7.59 -19.28
N VAL A 217 -0.59 7.73 -19.48
CA VAL A 217 0.11 9.03 -19.59
C VAL A 217 0.96 9.10 -20.83
N LYS A 218 1.21 10.34 -21.31
CA LYS A 218 2.11 10.59 -22.43
C LYS A 218 3.55 10.20 -22.06
N LEU A 219 4.31 9.67 -23.02
CA LEU A 219 5.68 9.18 -22.82
C LEU A 219 6.58 10.20 -22.13
N TRP A 220 6.58 11.46 -22.58
CA TRP A 220 7.44 12.48 -21.99
C TRP A 220 7.15 12.76 -20.51
N LYS A 221 5.85 12.70 -20.08
CA LYS A 221 5.47 12.83 -18.66
C LYS A 221 5.94 11.63 -17.85
N ALA A 222 5.81 10.44 -18.43
CA ALA A 222 6.26 9.21 -17.79
C ALA A 222 7.79 9.21 -17.62
N LEU A 223 8.53 9.63 -18.65
CA LEU A 223 9.99 9.73 -18.60
C LEU A 223 10.44 10.77 -17.57
N ALA A 224 9.84 11.96 -17.55
CA ALA A 224 10.19 12.99 -16.58
C ALA A 224 9.91 12.53 -15.12
N GLY A 225 8.74 11.96 -14.88
CA GLY A 225 8.40 11.47 -13.54
C GLY A 225 9.21 10.25 -13.12
N ALA A 226 9.50 9.32 -14.02
CA ALA A 226 10.37 8.20 -13.76
C ALA A 226 11.82 8.64 -13.51
N ALA A 227 12.36 9.57 -14.33
CA ALA A 227 13.68 10.12 -14.14
C ALA A 227 13.84 10.77 -12.76
N LEU A 228 12.89 11.64 -12.36
CA LEU A 228 12.86 12.23 -11.01
C LEU A 228 12.88 11.15 -9.93
N ALA A 229 12.00 10.15 -10.05
CA ALA A 229 11.88 9.10 -9.03
C ALA A 229 13.15 8.23 -8.95
N TRP A 230 13.76 7.87 -10.09
CA TRP A 230 15.00 7.11 -10.14
C TRP A 230 16.21 7.91 -9.65
N THR A 231 16.29 9.22 -9.94
CA THR A 231 17.34 10.10 -9.40
C THR A 231 17.26 10.16 -7.87
N CYS A 232 16.08 10.41 -7.33
CA CYS A 232 15.87 10.41 -5.89
C CYS A 232 16.15 9.03 -5.26
N LEU A 233 15.74 7.94 -5.93
CA LEU A 233 16.01 6.57 -5.50
C LEU A 233 17.51 6.25 -5.46
N TRP A 234 18.24 6.71 -6.43
CA TRP A 234 19.70 6.59 -6.46
C TRP A 234 20.35 7.36 -5.32
N LEU A 235 19.93 8.61 -5.08
CA LEU A 235 20.43 9.46 -4.00
C LEU A 235 20.10 8.90 -2.60
N SER A 236 19.05 8.09 -2.46
CA SER A 236 18.71 7.44 -1.19
C SER A 236 19.68 6.33 -0.80
N HIS A 237 20.47 5.81 -1.74
CA HIS A 237 21.36 4.64 -1.54
C HIS A 237 20.66 3.39 -0.99
N SER A 238 19.31 3.30 -1.12
CA SER A 238 18.53 2.14 -0.68
C SER A 238 18.59 1.01 -1.72
N SER A 239 19.57 0.11 -1.58
CA SER A 239 19.80 -0.99 -2.52
C SER A 239 18.58 -1.91 -2.67
N THR A 240 17.87 -2.19 -1.58
CA THR A 240 16.64 -3.02 -1.61
C THR A 240 15.55 -2.37 -2.40
N SER A 241 15.31 -1.06 -2.20
CA SER A 241 14.29 -0.31 -2.94
C SER A 241 14.62 -0.23 -4.45
N ILE A 242 15.90 -0.09 -4.82
CA ILE A 242 16.33 -0.11 -6.23
C ILE A 242 16.01 -1.47 -6.85
N LEU A 243 16.43 -2.58 -6.21
CA LEU A 243 16.22 -3.94 -6.72
C LEU A 243 14.72 -4.27 -6.81
N ALA A 244 13.95 -3.96 -5.76
CA ALA A 244 12.51 -4.19 -5.73
C ALA A 244 11.77 -3.41 -6.82
N THR A 245 12.20 -2.17 -7.09
CA THR A 245 11.62 -1.33 -8.16
C THR A 245 11.94 -1.86 -9.54
N ALA A 246 13.18 -2.26 -9.79
CA ALA A 246 13.59 -2.86 -11.05
C ALA A 246 12.80 -4.15 -11.34
N PHE A 247 12.64 -5.01 -10.33
CA PHE A 247 11.85 -6.22 -10.45
C PHE A 247 10.37 -5.92 -10.70
N ALA A 248 9.76 -4.98 -9.97
CA ALA A 248 8.36 -4.60 -10.17
C ALA A 248 8.12 -4.06 -11.60
N GLY A 249 9.03 -3.25 -12.13
CA GLY A 249 8.98 -2.76 -13.50
C GLY A 249 9.10 -3.88 -14.53
N TRP A 250 10.04 -4.80 -14.35
CA TRP A 250 10.18 -5.98 -15.19
C TRP A 250 8.92 -6.85 -15.16
N LEU A 251 8.36 -7.12 -13.98
CA LEU A 251 7.13 -7.91 -13.86
C LEU A 251 5.96 -7.26 -14.60
N MET A 252 5.79 -5.95 -14.49
CA MET A 252 4.75 -5.22 -15.25
C MET A 252 4.93 -5.34 -16.77
N LEU A 253 6.18 -5.22 -17.26
CA LEU A 253 6.48 -5.43 -18.67
C LEU A 253 6.11 -6.86 -19.11
N MET A 254 6.47 -7.86 -18.34
CA MET A 254 6.10 -9.26 -18.59
C MET A 254 4.59 -9.47 -18.64
N LEU A 255 3.86 -8.89 -17.69
CA LEU A 255 2.41 -9.05 -17.59
C LEU A 255 1.64 -8.30 -18.69
N LEU A 256 2.10 -7.13 -19.11
CA LEU A 256 1.32 -6.21 -19.97
C LEU A 256 1.80 -6.15 -21.42
N ARG A 257 3.09 -6.37 -21.70
CA ARG A 257 3.69 -6.14 -23.02
C ARG A 257 4.09 -7.42 -23.74
N THR A 258 4.21 -8.56 -23.06
CA THR A 258 4.60 -9.80 -23.71
C THR A 258 3.45 -10.47 -24.46
N SER A 259 3.78 -11.28 -25.47
CA SER A 259 2.84 -12.10 -26.22
C SER A 259 2.11 -13.12 -25.33
N PRO A 260 0.93 -13.60 -25.73
CA PRO A 260 0.23 -14.65 -25.00
C PRO A 260 1.08 -15.92 -24.79
N SER A 261 1.93 -16.26 -25.75
CA SER A 261 2.84 -17.41 -25.69
C SER A 261 3.88 -17.31 -24.58
N ILE A 262 4.45 -16.12 -24.36
CA ILE A 262 5.40 -15.88 -23.27
C ILE A 262 4.65 -15.77 -21.94
N ARG A 263 3.48 -15.14 -21.95
CA ARG A 263 2.69 -14.89 -20.74
C ARG A 263 2.19 -16.15 -20.05
N ARG A 264 2.02 -17.27 -20.78
CA ARG A 264 1.68 -18.56 -20.17
C ARG A 264 2.71 -19.02 -19.13
N TYR A 265 3.94 -18.53 -19.22
CA TYR A 265 5.00 -18.80 -18.24
C TYR A 265 4.98 -17.88 -17.00
N THR A 266 4.16 -16.84 -16.99
CA THR A 266 4.05 -15.89 -15.87
C THR A 266 3.81 -16.58 -14.51
N PRO A 267 2.89 -17.58 -14.38
CA PRO A 267 2.70 -18.26 -13.10
C PRO A 267 3.99 -18.93 -12.60
N TYR A 268 4.77 -19.54 -13.49
CA TYR A 268 6.04 -20.19 -13.14
C TYR A 268 7.08 -19.16 -12.69
N VAL A 269 7.18 -18.02 -13.39
CA VAL A 269 8.09 -16.93 -13.02
C VAL A 269 7.70 -16.33 -11.68
N VAL A 270 6.41 -16.09 -11.45
CA VAL A 270 5.90 -15.58 -10.17
C VAL A 270 6.17 -16.58 -9.05
N THR A 271 5.93 -17.89 -9.29
CA THR A 271 6.21 -18.93 -8.30
C THR A 271 7.70 -19.04 -8.02
N LEU A 272 8.55 -19.07 -9.05
CA LEU A 272 10.02 -19.09 -8.89
C LEU A 272 10.48 -17.89 -8.06
N PHE A 273 9.98 -16.69 -8.40
CA PHE A 273 10.33 -15.50 -7.65
C PHE A 273 9.85 -15.56 -6.18
N ALA A 274 8.63 -16.04 -5.93
CA ALA A 274 8.13 -16.25 -4.58
C ALA A 274 9.02 -17.25 -3.81
N CYS A 275 9.45 -18.35 -4.45
CA CYS A 275 10.38 -19.30 -3.86
C CYS A 275 11.75 -18.66 -3.57
N LEU A 276 12.26 -17.81 -4.47
CA LEU A 276 13.52 -17.08 -4.23
C LEU A 276 13.40 -16.10 -3.07
N VAL A 277 12.27 -15.39 -2.94
CA VAL A 277 11.99 -14.50 -1.80
C VAL A 277 11.95 -15.29 -0.49
N VAL A 278 11.29 -16.45 -0.48
CA VAL A 278 11.25 -17.34 0.69
C VAL A 278 12.64 -17.88 1.01
N ALA A 279 13.37 -18.36 0.01
CA ALA A 279 14.73 -18.87 0.19
C ALA A 279 15.66 -17.77 0.73
N TYR A 280 15.55 -16.55 0.20
CA TYR A 280 16.26 -15.38 0.71
C TYR A 280 15.89 -15.09 2.17
N ALA A 281 14.60 -15.11 2.51
CA ALA A 281 14.16 -14.91 3.90
C ALA A 281 14.75 -15.97 4.85
N LEU A 282 14.70 -17.25 4.45
CA LEU A 282 15.27 -18.35 5.24
C LEU A 282 16.81 -18.21 5.42
N ALA A 283 17.51 -17.76 4.37
CA ALA A 283 18.95 -17.52 4.39
C ALA A 283 19.30 -16.34 5.32
N VAL A 284 18.61 -15.21 5.15
CA VAL A 284 18.84 -13.98 5.91
C VAL A 284 18.53 -14.15 7.39
N LEU A 285 17.45 -14.86 7.71
CA LEU A 285 17.06 -15.17 9.10
C LEU A 285 17.87 -16.32 9.71
N GLN A 286 18.80 -16.90 8.93
CA GLN A 286 19.64 -18.03 9.35
C GLN A 286 18.82 -19.23 9.86
N LEU A 287 17.59 -19.41 9.35
CA LEU A 287 16.72 -20.52 9.73
C LEU A 287 17.17 -21.86 9.11
N VAL A 288 17.96 -21.82 8.05
CA VAL A 288 18.57 -22.99 7.40
C VAL A 288 20.08 -22.81 7.36
N PRO A 289 20.85 -23.64 8.11
CA PRO A 289 22.31 -23.55 8.15
C PRO A 289 22.93 -23.66 6.75
N GLY A 290 23.90 -22.79 6.45
CA GLY A 290 24.63 -22.79 5.18
C GLY A 290 23.88 -22.18 3.98
N LEU A 291 22.57 -21.99 4.04
CA LEU A 291 21.80 -21.42 2.94
C LEU A 291 22.23 -19.99 2.62
N ALA A 292 22.57 -19.20 3.64
CA ALA A 292 23.10 -17.85 3.48
C ALA A 292 24.40 -17.84 2.67
N THR A 293 25.32 -18.73 2.97
CA THR A 293 26.61 -18.85 2.26
C THR A 293 26.39 -19.20 0.78
N ILE A 294 25.45 -20.11 0.49
CA ILE A 294 25.16 -20.55 -0.88
C ILE A 294 24.50 -19.44 -1.69
N LEU A 295 23.49 -18.77 -1.14
CA LEU A 295 22.70 -17.77 -1.88
C LEU A 295 23.36 -16.39 -1.90
N LEU A 296 23.97 -15.99 -0.81
CA LEU A 296 24.48 -14.62 -0.63
C LEU A 296 25.99 -14.53 -0.85
N GLY A 297 26.73 -15.63 -0.68
CA GLY A 297 28.19 -15.67 -0.90
C GLY A 297 28.61 -15.10 -2.26
N PRO A 298 28.01 -15.49 -3.39
CA PRO A 298 28.34 -14.91 -4.68
C PRO A 298 28.03 -13.40 -4.77
N VAL A 299 26.94 -12.95 -4.13
CA VAL A 299 26.55 -11.53 -4.12
C VAL A 299 27.54 -10.71 -3.29
N THR A 300 27.93 -11.21 -2.12
CA THR A 300 28.92 -10.53 -1.26
C THR A 300 30.30 -10.48 -1.91
N ALA A 301 30.70 -11.54 -2.62
CA ALA A 301 31.96 -11.58 -3.36
C ALA A 301 32.01 -10.52 -4.48
N ILE A 302 30.89 -10.23 -5.13
CA ILE A 302 30.76 -9.23 -6.21
C ILE A 302 30.63 -7.82 -5.65
N THR A 303 29.82 -7.64 -4.59
CA THR A 303 29.43 -6.31 -4.09
C THR A 303 30.35 -5.78 -2.98
N GLY A 304 31.21 -6.63 -2.40
CA GLY A 304 32.01 -6.29 -1.23
C GLY A 304 31.21 -6.00 0.04
N LYS A 305 29.89 -6.21 0.04
CA LYS A 305 29.03 -5.98 1.20
C LYS A 305 29.09 -7.18 2.14
N ASP A 306 29.23 -6.91 3.43
CA ASP A 306 29.26 -7.95 4.46
C ASP A 306 27.93 -8.72 4.55
N MET A 307 28.00 -10.03 4.82
CA MET A 307 26.85 -10.90 5.07
C MET A 307 26.13 -10.57 6.39
N THR A 308 26.73 -9.78 7.28
CA THR A 308 26.10 -9.34 8.55
C THR A 308 24.94 -8.38 8.35
N PHE A 309 24.63 -7.98 7.11
CA PHE A 309 23.55 -7.03 6.80
C PHE A 309 23.61 -5.76 7.65
N THR A 310 24.82 -5.18 7.81
CA THR A 310 25.01 -3.95 8.61
C THR A 310 24.48 -4.09 10.05
N ASN A 311 24.91 -5.10 10.78
CA ASN A 311 24.50 -5.42 12.16
C ASN A 311 23.04 -5.90 12.34
N ARG A 312 22.26 -6.07 11.28
CA ARG A 312 20.88 -6.52 11.39
C ARG A 312 20.75 -7.94 11.94
N ALA A 313 21.70 -8.81 11.65
CA ALA A 313 21.71 -10.17 12.22
C ALA A 313 21.64 -10.13 13.75
N MET A 314 22.40 -9.23 14.40
CA MET A 314 22.39 -9.06 15.84
C MET A 314 21.05 -8.54 16.37
N ILE A 315 20.40 -7.61 15.63
CA ILE A 315 19.05 -7.14 15.92
C ILE A 315 18.07 -8.32 15.89
N TRP A 316 18.15 -9.15 14.84
CA TRP A 316 17.24 -10.28 14.65
C TRP A 316 17.42 -11.38 15.71
N ASP A 317 18.64 -11.62 16.18
CA ASP A 317 18.88 -12.58 17.25
C ASP A 317 18.23 -12.13 18.57
N ILE A 318 18.38 -10.86 18.93
CA ILE A 318 17.71 -10.30 20.11
C ILE A 318 16.18 -10.40 20.00
N ILE A 319 15.61 -10.12 18.81
CA ILE A 319 14.17 -10.21 18.57
C ILE A 319 13.69 -11.66 18.59
N LYS A 320 14.44 -12.60 18.03
CA LYS A 320 14.10 -14.03 18.09
C LYS A 320 14.09 -14.55 19.53
N ASP A 321 15.07 -14.17 20.34
CA ASP A 321 15.10 -14.50 21.78
C ASP A 321 13.85 -13.99 22.49
N HIS A 322 13.47 -12.72 22.23
CA HIS A 322 12.29 -12.13 22.83
C HIS A 322 10.97 -12.77 22.32
N ALA A 323 10.87 -13.05 21.02
CA ALA A 323 9.68 -13.68 20.43
C ALA A 323 9.41 -15.09 21.00
N GLN A 324 10.45 -15.82 21.44
CA GLN A 324 10.31 -17.12 22.10
C GLN A 324 9.62 -17.01 23.47
N LEU A 325 9.66 -15.86 24.13
CA LEU A 325 8.97 -15.63 25.40
C LEU A 325 7.44 -15.46 25.21
N HIS A 326 7.02 -14.96 24.05
CA HIS A 326 5.62 -14.67 23.74
C HIS A 326 5.22 -15.22 22.35
N PRO A 327 5.37 -16.53 22.06
CA PRO A 327 5.34 -17.04 20.69
C PRO A 327 3.97 -16.96 20.02
N LEU A 328 2.87 -17.08 20.77
CA LEU A 328 1.52 -17.15 20.17
C LEU A 328 0.91 -15.79 19.87
N LEU A 329 1.00 -14.83 20.78
CA LEU A 329 0.29 -13.55 20.73
C LEU A 329 1.21 -12.33 20.76
N GLY A 330 2.51 -12.51 20.93
CA GLY A 330 3.50 -11.44 20.94
C GLY A 330 3.38 -10.49 22.13
N THR A 331 4.07 -9.36 22.02
CA THR A 331 4.19 -8.32 23.06
C THR A 331 2.99 -7.36 23.10
N GLY A 332 2.18 -7.35 22.05
CA GLY A 332 1.15 -6.33 21.77
C GLY A 332 1.54 -5.44 20.57
N PHE A 333 0.56 -5.03 19.79
CA PHE A 333 0.75 -4.26 18.55
C PHE A 333 1.57 -2.99 18.78
N GLY A 334 2.82 -3.00 18.34
CA GLY A 334 3.78 -1.93 18.51
C GLY A 334 4.28 -1.74 19.95
N ALA A 335 4.01 -2.63 20.90
CA ALA A 335 4.41 -2.46 22.30
C ALA A 335 5.89 -2.69 22.56
N TYR A 336 6.61 -3.28 21.61
CA TYR A 336 8.03 -3.58 21.77
C TYR A 336 8.91 -2.34 21.61
N TRP A 337 8.71 -1.57 20.55
CA TRP A 337 9.52 -0.40 20.19
C TRP A 337 9.00 0.89 20.88
N THR A 338 9.03 0.93 22.21
CA THR A 338 8.44 2.05 22.99
C THR A 338 9.44 3.08 23.46
N GLY A 339 10.70 2.99 23.04
CA GLY A 339 11.74 3.96 23.30
C GLY A 339 12.94 3.40 24.04
N ALA A 340 13.96 4.22 24.15
CA ALA A 340 15.24 3.90 24.80
C ALA A 340 15.17 4.12 26.32
N VAL A 341 14.11 3.63 26.97
CA VAL A 341 13.88 3.77 28.42
C VAL A 341 13.84 2.40 29.11
N PRO A 342 14.30 2.26 30.36
CA PRO A 342 14.40 0.98 31.06
C PRO A 342 13.10 0.16 31.14
N SER A 343 11.94 0.82 31.08
CA SER A 343 10.63 0.16 31.07
C SER A 343 10.24 -0.41 29.72
N SER A 344 10.96 -0.08 28.64
CA SER A 344 10.68 -0.57 27.29
C SER A 344 11.25 -1.98 27.10
N PRO A 345 10.51 -2.93 26.50
CA PRO A 345 11.06 -4.23 26.14
C PRO A 345 12.29 -4.14 25.23
N SER A 346 12.35 -3.13 24.35
CA SER A 346 13.48 -2.88 23.44
C SER A 346 14.70 -2.23 24.10
N TYR A 347 14.66 -1.92 25.42
CA TYR A 347 15.81 -1.34 26.13
C TYR A 347 17.05 -2.24 26.10
N VAL A 348 16.85 -3.56 25.92
CA VAL A 348 17.91 -4.57 25.79
C VAL A 348 18.92 -4.23 24.69
N PHE A 349 18.52 -3.49 23.66
CA PHE A 349 19.42 -3.07 22.59
C PHE A 349 20.49 -2.09 23.08
N LEU A 350 20.14 -1.15 23.95
CA LEU A 350 21.11 -0.23 24.54
C LEU A 350 22.16 -0.96 25.41
N THR A 351 21.74 -2.01 26.09
CA THR A 351 22.66 -2.77 26.95
C THR A 351 23.56 -3.74 26.17
N ARG A 352 23.07 -4.30 25.04
CA ARG A 352 23.83 -5.29 24.23
C ARG A 352 24.56 -4.70 23.04
N MET A 353 24.01 -3.63 22.43
CA MET A 353 24.54 -3.04 21.18
C MET A 353 25.00 -1.58 21.32
N TYR A 354 24.74 -0.94 22.47
CA TYR A 354 24.96 0.50 22.68
C TYR A 354 24.25 1.39 21.64
N PHE A 355 23.23 0.84 20.98
CA PHE A 355 22.41 1.46 19.95
C PHE A 355 20.95 1.00 20.13
N TRP A 356 19.98 1.90 19.88
CA TRP A 356 18.57 1.57 19.93
C TRP A 356 17.96 1.68 18.53
N PRO A 357 17.66 0.54 17.86
CA PRO A 357 16.93 0.53 16.61
C PRO A 357 15.46 0.85 16.89
N SER A 358 14.79 1.55 15.95
CA SER A 358 13.37 1.87 16.08
C SER A 358 12.45 0.78 15.52
N GLU A 359 12.99 -0.23 14.84
CA GLU A 359 12.29 -1.35 14.21
C GLU A 359 13.25 -2.52 13.97
N ALA A 360 12.71 -3.69 13.65
CA ALA A 360 13.51 -4.87 13.34
C ALA A 360 14.28 -4.77 12.01
N HIS A 361 13.95 -3.82 11.15
CA HIS A 361 14.36 -3.82 9.74
C HIS A 361 14.04 -5.15 9.05
N ASN A 362 12.94 -5.77 9.45
CA ASN A 362 12.33 -6.96 8.87
C ASN A 362 10.89 -7.05 9.36
N GLY A 363 9.94 -6.67 8.50
CA GLY A 363 8.55 -6.57 8.91
C GLY A 363 7.89 -7.93 9.22
N TYR A 364 8.47 -9.05 8.78
CA TYR A 364 7.96 -10.38 9.18
C TYR A 364 8.32 -10.67 10.64
N LEU A 365 9.54 -10.31 11.07
CA LEU A 365 9.97 -10.43 12.47
C LEU A 365 9.21 -9.45 13.37
N ASP A 366 8.99 -8.21 12.93
CA ASP A 366 8.21 -7.24 13.70
C ASP A 366 6.78 -7.75 13.96
N VAL A 367 6.14 -8.36 12.95
CA VAL A 367 4.81 -8.95 13.14
C VAL A 367 4.83 -10.11 14.15
N VAL A 368 5.86 -10.98 14.10
CA VAL A 368 6.00 -12.07 15.07
C VAL A 368 6.27 -11.54 16.47
N ASN A 369 7.08 -10.51 16.59
CA ASN A 369 7.41 -9.88 17.85
C ASN A 369 6.18 -9.18 18.50
N ASP A 370 5.41 -8.47 17.67
CA ASP A 370 4.24 -7.71 18.12
C ASP A 370 3.01 -8.58 18.40
N LEU A 371 2.69 -9.53 17.50
CA LEU A 371 1.43 -10.32 17.52
C LEU A 371 1.64 -11.82 17.45
N GLY A 372 2.87 -12.29 17.62
CA GLY A 372 3.21 -13.71 17.64
C GLY A 372 2.91 -14.42 16.33
N PHE A 373 2.84 -15.75 16.40
CA PHE A 373 2.46 -16.58 15.26
C PHE A 373 1.02 -16.33 14.79
N ALA A 374 0.12 -15.85 15.66
CA ALA A 374 -1.23 -15.45 15.26
C ALA A 374 -1.19 -14.28 14.27
N GLY A 375 -0.34 -13.26 14.51
CA GLY A 375 -0.10 -12.16 13.60
C GLY A 375 0.53 -12.62 12.28
N LEU A 376 1.51 -13.52 12.34
CA LEU A 376 2.15 -14.08 11.14
C LEU A 376 1.17 -14.87 10.27
N ILE A 377 0.29 -15.67 10.86
CA ILE A 377 -0.76 -16.40 10.12
C ILE A 377 -1.70 -15.41 9.43
N CYS A 378 -2.12 -14.35 10.12
CA CYS A 378 -2.94 -13.29 9.51
C CYS A 378 -2.19 -12.61 8.35
N LEU A 379 -0.91 -12.29 8.52
CA LEU A 379 -0.08 -11.69 7.46
C LEU A 379 0.05 -12.63 6.25
N LEU A 380 0.44 -13.89 6.44
CA LEU A 380 0.59 -14.85 5.33
C LEU A 380 -0.76 -15.10 4.61
N GLY A 381 -1.84 -15.18 5.38
CA GLY A 381 -3.20 -15.25 4.82
C GLY A 381 -3.55 -14.00 4.00
N TYR A 382 -3.19 -12.81 4.51
CA TYR A 382 -3.36 -11.55 3.79
C TYR A 382 -2.59 -11.54 2.48
N LEU A 383 -1.31 -11.87 2.50
CA LEU A 383 -0.44 -11.90 1.32
C LEU A 383 -0.99 -12.86 0.25
N THR A 384 -1.36 -14.07 0.66
CA THR A 384 -1.94 -15.10 -0.23
C THR A 384 -3.25 -14.60 -0.86
N MET A 385 -4.15 -14.03 -0.05
CA MET A 385 -5.43 -13.55 -0.55
C MET A 385 -5.27 -12.31 -1.43
N PHE A 386 -4.33 -11.43 -1.13
CA PHE A 386 -4.03 -10.25 -1.95
C PHE A 386 -3.58 -10.64 -3.36
N VAL A 387 -2.66 -11.62 -3.49
CA VAL A 387 -2.24 -12.15 -4.79
C VAL A 387 -3.43 -12.77 -5.54
N ARG A 388 -4.25 -13.58 -4.86
CA ARG A 388 -5.46 -14.18 -5.49
C ARG A 388 -6.43 -13.12 -6.00
N GLN A 389 -6.70 -12.08 -5.22
CA GLN A 389 -7.56 -10.96 -5.59
C GLN A 389 -6.97 -10.17 -6.77
N SER A 390 -5.66 -9.91 -6.76
CA SER A 390 -4.96 -9.22 -7.84
C SER A 390 -5.01 -10.02 -9.15
N LEU A 391 -4.81 -11.34 -9.09
CA LEU A 391 -4.95 -12.24 -10.23
C LEU A 391 -6.40 -12.32 -10.74
N GLN A 392 -7.39 -12.25 -9.84
CA GLN A 392 -8.80 -12.18 -10.21
C GLN A 392 -9.11 -10.88 -10.97
N LEU A 393 -8.62 -9.75 -10.47
CA LEU A 393 -8.78 -8.45 -11.14
C LEU A 393 -8.03 -8.43 -12.48
N PHE A 394 -6.84 -9.03 -12.56
CA PHE A 394 -6.05 -9.11 -13.79
C PHE A 394 -6.79 -9.77 -14.96
N LYS A 395 -7.75 -10.68 -14.69
CA LYS A 395 -8.56 -11.33 -15.73
C LYS A 395 -9.50 -10.35 -16.45
N THR A 396 -9.85 -9.23 -15.83
CA THR A 396 -10.81 -8.24 -16.37
C THR A 396 -10.19 -6.88 -16.61
N ASP A 397 -9.40 -6.37 -15.67
CA ASP A 397 -8.58 -5.18 -15.83
C ASP A 397 -7.10 -5.57 -15.65
N ARG A 398 -6.48 -5.91 -16.79
CA ARG A 398 -5.09 -6.39 -16.81
C ARG A 398 -4.11 -5.33 -16.30
N ALA A 399 -4.32 -4.07 -16.66
CA ALA A 399 -3.44 -2.98 -16.27
C ALA A 399 -3.44 -2.80 -14.75
N GLN A 400 -4.63 -2.76 -14.16
CA GLN A 400 -4.77 -2.59 -12.72
C GLN A 400 -4.30 -3.82 -11.93
N GLY A 401 -4.65 -5.03 -12.40
CA GLY A 401 -4.18 -6.27 -11.76
C GLY A 401 -2.65 -6.42 -11.80
N ALA A 402 -2.00 -6.03 -12.90
CA ALA A 402 -0.55 -6.03 -13.01
C ALA A 402 0.11 -5.02 -12.05
N LEU A 403 -0.51 -3.84 -11.88
CA LEU A 403 -0.03 -2.85 -10.92
C LEU A 403 -0.03 -3.39 -9.49
N TYR A 404 -1.16 -4.00 -9.06
CA TYR A 404 -1.23 -4.57 -7.71
C TYR A 404 -0.24 -5.71 -7.49
N LEU A 405 -0.03 -6.57 -8.49
CA LEU A 405 1.00 -7.62 -8.40
C LEU A 405 2.41 -7.01 -8.30
N ALA A 406 2.72 -5.99 -9.09
CA ALA A 406 4.03 -5.33 -9.04
C ALA A 406 4.28 -4.66 -7.69
N LEU A 407 3.30 -3.91 -7.17
CA LEU A 407 3.38 -3.28 -5.85
C LEU A 407 3.47 -4.32 -4.72
N PHE A 408 2.75 -5.43 -4.85
CA PHE A 408 2.82 -6.53 -3.89
C PHE A 408 4.25 -7.09 -3.79
N PHE A 409 4.87 -7.45 -4.92
CA PHE A 409 6.21 -8.00 -4.91
C PHE A 409 7.26 -6.97 -4.48
N GLN A 410 7.09 -5.71 -4.88
CA GLN A 410 7.96 -4.63 -4.41
C GLN A 410 7.94 -4.56 -2.87
N GLN A 411 6.76 -4.50 -2.27
CA GLN A 411 6.63 -4.43 -0.81
C GLN A 411 7.09 -5.72 -0.12
N ALA A 412 6.80 -6.89 -0.69
CA ALA A 412 7.25 -8.16 -0.13
C ALA A 412 8.79 -8.28 -0.08
N MET A 413 9.48 -7.75 -1.09
CA MET A 413 10.94 -7.67 -1.08
C MET A 413 11.45 -6.63 -0.07
N THR A 414 10.87 -5.44 -0.08
CA THR A 414 11.28 -4.38 0.84
C THR A 414 11.06 -4.80 2.29
N ASN A 415 9.99 -5.53 2.59
CA ASN A 415 9.68 -6.03 3.93
C ASN A 415 10.70 -7.05 4.51
N LEU A 416 11.60 -7.57 3.68
CA LEU A 416 12.73 -8.40 4.16
C LEU A 416 13.87 -7.59 4.78
N SER A 417 13.91 -6.30 4.49
CA SER A 417 14.96 -5.39 4.96
C SER A 417 14.42 -4.14 5.66
N GLU A 418 13.12 -3.92 5.63
CA GLU A 418 12.41 -2.81 6.29
C GLU A 418 11.03 -3.31 6.76
N SER A 419 10.34 -2.54 7.59
CA SER A 419 9.03 -2.93 8.12
C SER A 419 7.90 -2.23 7.35
N CYS A 420 7.45 -2.86 6.24
CA CYS A 420 6.44 -2.29 5.33
C CYS A 420 5.01 -2.77 5.61
N TRP A 421 4.81 -4.06 5.90
CA TRP A 421 3.48 -4.60 6.12
C TRP A 421 3.02 -4.35 7.55
N PHE A 422 1.90 -3.64 7.70
CA PHE A 422 1.24 -3.40 8.99
C PHE A 422 2.13 -2.79 10.07
N SER A 423 3.25 -2.16 9.69
CA SER A 423 4.17 -1.58 10.67
C SER A 423 3.49 -0.51 11.53
N PRO A 424 3.45 -0.68 12.86
CA PRO A 424 2.86 0.33 13.73
C PRO A 424 3.73 1.59 13.88
N MET A 425 4.99 1.50 13.47
CA MET A 425 5.98 2.59 13.56
C MET A 425 5.90 3.53 12.38
N GLY A 426 5.47 3.04 11.20
CA GLY A 426 5.40 3.79 9.96
C GLY A 426 3.98 4.09 9.52
N ILE A 427 3.59 5.36 9.46
CA ILE A 427 2.25 5.74 8.97
C ILE A 427 2.15 5.52 7.44
N LEU A 428 3.24 5.74 6.70
CA LEU A 428 3.27 5.55 5.25
C LEU A 428 3.04 4.09 4.82
N PRO A 429 3.73 3.09 5.38
CA PRO A 429 3.46 1.69 5.07
C PRO A 429 2.01 1.28 5.32
N VAL A 430 1.41 1.75 6.42
CA VAL A 430 -0.01 1.51 6.74
C VAL A 430 -0.92 2.15 5.69
N ALA A 431 -0.64 3.37 5.27
CA ALA A 431 -1.43 4.07 4.27
C ALA A 431 -1.38 3.35 2.90
N VAL A 432 -0.19 2.95 2.46
CA VAL A 432 0.00 2.22 1.19
C VAL A 432 -0.70 0.86 1.24
N THR A 433 -0.50 0.09 2.32
CA THR A 433 -1.14 -1.23 2.50
C THR A 433 -2.67 -1.12 2.52
N SER A 434 -3.22 -0.16 3.28
CA SER A 434 -4.67 0.06 3.38
C SER A 434 -5.25 0.52 2.04
N LEU A 435 -4.59 1.48 1.39
CA LEU A 435 -5.01 2.00 0.09
C LEU A 435 -5.03 0.89 -0.96
N MET A 436 -3.98 0.09 -1.08
CA MET A 436 -3.91 -1.05 -2.00
C MET A 436 -5.03 -2.06 -1.71
N THR A 437 -5.26 -2.40 -0.44
CA THR A 437 -6.26 -3.39 -0.03
C THR A 437 -7.68 -2.94 -0.39
N PHE A 438 -8.04 -1.71 -0.05
CA PHE A 438 -9.42 -1.23 -0.29
C PHE A 438 -9.66 -0.92 -1.77
N THR A 439 -8.66 -0.46 -2.49
CA THR A 439 -8.78 -0.18 -3.92
C THR A 439 -8.91 -1.45 -4.75
N LEU A 440 -8.17 -2.50 -4.36
CA LEU A 440 -8.30 -3.82 -4.96
C LEU A 440 -9.70 -4.39 -4.72
N ALA A 441 -10.21 -4.30 -3.49
CA ALA A 441 -11.56 -4.72 -3.15
C ALA A 441 -12.63 -3.93 -3.94
N ALA A 442 -12.47 -2.62 -4.10
CA ALA A 442 -13.37 -1.77 -4.90
C ALA A 442 -13.38 -2.18 -6.38
N GLY A 443 -12.21 -2.47 -6.95
CA GLY A 443 -12.10 -3.00 -8.32
C GLY A 443 -12.86 -4.32 -8.51
N LEU A 444 -12.83 -5.21 -7.51
CA LEU A 444 -13.59 -6.46 -7.54
C LEU A 444 -15.11 -6.26 -7.40
N VAL A 445 -15.56 -5.26 -6.63
CA VAL A 445 -16.99 -4.88 -6.56
C VAL A 445 -17.48 -4.39 -7.91
N ASP A 446 -16.73 -3.54 -8.59
CA ASP A 446 -17.10 -3.04 -9.92
C ASP A 446 -17.14 -4.17 -10.97
N GLN A 447 -16.21 -5.10 -10.90
CA GLN A 447 -16.18 -6.29 -11.75
C GLN A 447 -17.49 -7.10 -11.64
N GLN A 448 -18.04 -7.24 -10.44
CA GLN A 448 -19.30 -7.97 -10.25
C GLN A 448 -20.50 -7.22 -10.77
N ARG A 449 -20.53 -5.89 -10.58
CA ARG A 449 -21.63 -5.05 -11.10
C ARG A 449 -21.70 -5.09 -12.63
N THR A 450 -20.56 -5.21 -13.31
CA THR A 450 -20.54 -5.31 -14.77
C THR A 450 -20.88 -6.70 -15.28
N ARG A 451 -20.72 -7.74 -14.48
CA ARG A 451 -21.06 -9.14 -14.84
C ARG A 451 -22.49 -9.53 -14.48
N ALA A 452 -23.16 -8.82 -13.59
CA ALA A 452 -24.57 -9.08 -13.26
C ALA A 452 -25.43 -8.88 -14.53
N PRO A 453 -26.24 -9.87 -14.95
CA PRO A 453 -27.11 -9.73 -16.11
C PRO A 453 -28.01 -8.54 -15.93
N GLN A 454 -28.09 -7.66 -16.93
CA GLN A 454 -28.96 -6.46 -16.94
C GLN A 454 -30.46 -6.83 -16.91
N GLY A 455 -30.83 -8.10 -16.76
CA GLY A 455 -32.18 -8.64 -16.85
C GLY A 455 -32.99 -8.72 -15.54
N MET A 456 -32.43 -8.37 -14.37
CA MET A 456 -33.16 -8.52 -13.09
C MET A 456 -33.59 -7.22 -12.42
N VAL A 457 -33.63 -6.10 -13.13
CA VAL A 457 -34.44 -4.97 -12.68
C VAL A 457 -35.85 -5.17 -13.21
N LYS A 458 -36.71 -5.86 -12.45
CA LYS A 458 -38.14 -5.83 -12.70
C LYS A 458 -38.55 -4.35 -12.87
N PRO A 459 -39.15 -3.94 -13.98
CA PRO A 459 -39.74 -2.59 -14.08
C PRO A 459 -40.75 -2.50 -12.93
N SER A 460 -40.53 -1.58 -12.02
CA SER A 460 -41.56 -1.21 -11.07
C SER A 460 -42.78 -0.84 -11.90
N ALA A 461 -43.83 -1.65 -11.76
CA ALA A 461 -45.10 -1.42 -12.41
C ALA A 461 -45.66 -0.06 -11.89
N VAL A 462 -45.30 1.00 -12.59
CA VAL A 462 -46.05 2.27 -12.47
C VAL A 462 -47.41 1.99 -13.07
N LYS A 463 -48.39 1.76 -12.20
CA LYS A 463 -49.83 1.71 -12.61
C LYS A 463 -50.10 2.98 -13.39
N PRO A 464 -50.62 2.88 -14.64
CA PRO A 464 -51.05 4.08 -15.36
C PRO A 464 -52.21 4.69 -14.60
N LYS A 465 -52.10 5.94 -14.18
CA LYS A 465 -53.21 6.75 -13.70
C LYS A 465 -54.19 6.84 -14.84
N ALA A 466 -55.39 6.27 -14.62
CA ALA A 466 -56.50 6.38 -15.54
C ALA A 466 -56.83 7.87 -15.72
N VAL A 467 -56.61 8.37 -16.93
CA VAL A 467 -57.07 9.69 -17.34
C VAL A 467 -58.57 9.55 -17.59
N LEU A 468 -59.38 10.03 -16.64
CA LEU A 468 -60.83 10.24 -16.80
C LEU A 468 -61.02 11.25 -17.93
N ARG A 469 -61.46 10.74 -19.10
CA ARG A 469 -61.92 11.54 -20.22
C ARG A 469 -63.36 12.00 -19.92
N ASN A 470 -63.49 13.22 -19.39
CA ASN A 470 -64.81 13.91 -19.31
C ASN A 470 -65.28 14.22 -20.73
N ARG A 471 -66.20 13.45 -21.19
CA ARG A 471 -67.11 13.84 -22.32
C ARG A 471 -68.20 14.73 -21.74
N MET A 472 -68.14 16.01 -21.93
CA MET A 472 -69.30 16.85 -21.95
C MET A 472 -69.51 17.35 -23.36
N GLY A 473 -70.60 16.89 -23.95
CA GLY A 473 -71.11 17.43 -25.17
C GLY A 473 -71.85 18.74 -24.87
N LEU A 474 -71.78 19.66 -25.80
CA LEU A 474 -72.81 20.69 -25.97
C LEU A 474 -72.98 20.89 -27.47
N ARG A 475 -74.26 20.64 -27.83
CA ARG A 475 -74.89 21.09 -29.09
C ARG A 475 -74.95 22.61 -29.10
N ARG A 476 -74.58 23.23 -30.17
CA ARG A 476 -75.31 24.13 -31.07
C ARG A 476 -74.36 24.73 -32.06
#